data_6b1b41db42222ff450407fbabb5a397b
#
_entry.id   6b1b41db42222ff450407fbabb5a397b
#
_cell.length_a   1.000
_cell.length_b   1.000
_cell.length_c   1.000
_cell.angle_alpha   90.00
_cell.angle_beta   90.00
_cell.angle_gamma   90.00
#
_symmetry.space_group_name_H-M   'P 1'
#
loop_
_entity.id
_entity.type
_entity.pdbx_description
1 polymer ?
#
loop_
_entity_poly.entity_id
_entity_poly.type
_entity_poly.pdbx_seq_one_letter_code
_entity_poly.pdbx_strand_id
1 'polypeptide(L)'
;MRTSVKKLVTAVSASVALMGAGHAAAEIKIGIAGPITGQVAQYGDMQFSGARMAIEQINAAGGVNGEMLEAVEVDDACDPKQAVTVANRLVNEGVRFVVGHLCSSSTQPASDIYEDEGILMVTPASTSPDITERGYELVFRTIGLDSVQGPVAGNYIASLNPERVAIVHDKQQYGEGIATAVRDTLKDAGVEVALFEGITAGDKDFSSLVTKLKQADVDYVYYGGYDPELGLILRQARQAELDAVFMGPEGVGNKNINTIAGDAAEGLLVTLPPAFDKKAENQELVKAFQDKGEDPSGPFVLTSYTAVQLIAEGIEQADSTDPFDVAATLRSNSFNTPIGTVEYDDKGDMKSFEFVVYEWHSDGSKTPVN
;
A
#
# COMPACT_ATOMS: atom_id res chain seq x y z
N MET A 1 -47.55 -78.35 40.88
CA MET A 1 -47.19 -77.84 39.54
C MET A 1 -47.17 -76.29 39.61
N ARG A 2 -45.99 -75.71 39.65
CA ARG A 2 -45.77 -74.23 39.75
C ARG A 2 -45.10 -73.76 38.51
N THR A 3 -45.78 -72.96 37.68
CA THR A 3 -45.28 -72.31 36.50
C THR A 3 -44.68 -70.97 36.88
N SER A 4 -43.40 -70.81 36.60
CA SER A 4 -42.61 -69.61 36.88
C SER A 4 -42.68 -68.70 35.65
N VAL A 5 -43.21 -67.48 35.77
CA VAL A 5 -43.27 -66.47 34.77
C VAL A 5 -42.00 -65.61 34.86
N LYS A 6 -41.10 -65.70 33.90
CA LYS A 6 -39.95 -64.81 33.80
C LYS A 6 -40.39 -63.51 33.15
N LYS A 7 -40.26 -62.41 33.90
CA LYS A 7 -40.41 -61.01 33.34
C LYS A 7 -39.15 -60.63 32.58
N LEU A 8 -39.32 -60.35 31.29
CA LEU A 8 -38.33 -59.82 30.44
C LEU A 8 -38.36 -58.30 30.57
N VAL A 9 -37.27 -57.71 31.11
CA VAL A 9 -37.10 -56.25 31.22
C VAL A 9 -36.33 -55.80 29.96
N THR A 10 -37.00 -55.11 29.06
CA THR A 10 -36.39 -54.52 27.88
C THR A 10 -35.87 -53.13 28.26
N ALA A 11 -34.56 -52.98 28.35
CA ALA A 11 -33.91 -51.67 28.50
C ALA A 11 -33.88 -50.97 27.13
N VAL A 12 -34.63 -49.89 27.03
CA VAL A 12 -34.55 -48.97 25.87
C VAL A 12 -33.43 -47.98 26.14
N SER A 13 -32.31 -48.16 25.47
CA SER A 13 -31.21 -47.19 25.46
C SER A 13 -31.56 -46.07 24.49
N ALA A 14 -31.94 -44.90 25.01
CA ALA A 14 -32.10 -43.68 24.23
C ALA A 14 -30.69 -43.10 23.92
N SER A 15 -30.22 -43.37 22.71
CA SER A 15 -29.01 -42.68 22.17
C SER A 15 -29.41 -41.25 21.76
N VAL A 16 -29.05 -40.28 22.61
CA VAL A 16 -29.11 -38.86 22.25
C VAL A 16 -27.96 -38.61 21.29
N ALA A 17 -28.25 -38.62 20.00
CA ALA A 17 -27.34 -38.07 18.97
C ALA A 17 -27.35 -36.55 19.13
N LEU A 18 -26.30 -35.98 19.77
CA LEU A 18 -25.97 -34.56 19.60
C LEU A 18 -25.59 -34.38 18.15
N MET A 19 -26.56 -33.99 17.33
CA MET A 19 -26.27 -33.33 16.07
C MET A 19 -25.65 -31.99 16.43
N GLY A 20 -24.32 -31.93 16.42
CA GLY A 20 -23.58 -30.67 16.29
C GLY A 20 -24.00 -30.07 14.97
N ALA A 21 -24.93 -29.12 14.99
CA ALA A 21 -25.12 -28.22 13.91
C ALA A 21 -23.82 -27.44 13.79
N GLY A 22 -22.95 -27.86 12.89
CA GLY A 22 -21.85 -27.02 12.41
C GLY A 22 -22.51 -25.77 11.86
N HIS A 23 -22.52 -24.72 12.63
CA HIS A 23 -22.74 -23.39 12.10
C HIS A 23 -21.64 -23.24 11.07
N ALA A 24 -21.97 -23.16 9.77
CA ALA A 24 -21.08 -22.53 8.82
C ALA A 24 -20.81 -21.15 9.45
N ALA A 25 -19.60 -20.95 9.97
CA ALA A 25 -19.21 -19.64 10.45
C ALA A 25 -19.46 -18.69 9.27
N ALA A 26 -20.18 -17.61 9.51
CA ALA A 26 -20.27 -16.58 8.49
C ALA A 26 -18.85 -16.11 8.20
N GLU A 27 -18.56 -15.87 6.95
CA GLU A 27 -17.24 -15.42 6.50
C GLU A 27 -17.31 -13.95 6.13
N ILE A 28 -16.41 -13.14 6.69
CA ILE A 28 -16.26 -11.74 6.33
C ILE A 28 -15.32 -11.67 5.14
N LYS A 29 -15.85 -11.30 3.97
CA LYS A 29 -15.05 -11.16 2.76
C LYS A 29 -14.26 -9.86 2.76
N ILE A 30 -12.95 -9.99 2.57
CA ILE A 30 -12.02 -8.88 2.38
C ILE A 30 -11.53 -8.91 0.93
N GLY A 31 -11.91 -7.91 0.15
CA GLY A 31 -11.34 -7.70 -1.18
C GLY A 31 -9.90 -7.23 -1.06
N ILE A 32 -8.96 -7.85 -1.77
CA ILE A 32 -7.60 -7.36 -1.90
C ILE A 32 -7.42 -6.98 -3.36
N ALA A 33 -7.39 -5.67 -3.65
CA ALA A 33 -7.35 -5.14 -4.99
C ALA A 33 -6.03 -4.42 -5.27
N GLY A 34 -5.28 -4.88 -6.27
CA GLY A 34 -4.00 -4.30 -6.64
C GLY A 34 -3.37 -5.00 -7.84
N PRO A 35 -2.17 -4.58 -8.28
CA PRO A 35 -1.53 -5.14 -9.46
C PRO A 35 -0.90 -6.51 -9.16
N ILE A 36 -1.56 -7.59 -9.56
CA ILE A 36 -0.98 -8.94 -9.60
C ILE A 36 -0.11 -9.08 -10.85
N THR A 37 -0.49 -8.41 -11.92
CA THR A 37 0.24 -8.37 -13.18
C THR A 37 0.65 -6.94 -13.55
N GLY A 38 1.45 -6.78 -14.61
CA GLY A 38 1.87 -5.48 -15.11
C GLY A 38 3.26 -5.05 -14.63
N GLN A 39 3.60 -3.79 -14.90
CA GLN A 39 4.96 -3.28 -14.69
C GLN A 39 5.32 -3.06 -13.22
N VAL A 40 4.33 -2.92 -12.35
CA VAL A 40 4.47 -2.67 -10.92
C VAL A 40 3.96 -3.83 -10.05
N ALA A 41 3.87 -5.04 -10.62
CA ALA A 41 3.40 -6.24 -9.92
C ALA A 41 4.18 -6.54 -8.63
N GLN A 42 5.48 -6.23 -8.58
CA GLN A 42 6.29 -6.39 -7.38
C GLN A 42 5.81 -5.58 -6.17
N TYR A 43 5.15 -4.45 -6.39
CA TYR A 43 4.51 -3.68 -5.32
C TYR A 43 3.16 -4.32 -4.93
N GLY A 44 2.45 -4.89 -5.91
CA GLY A 44 1.28 -5.73 -5.64
C GLY A 44 1.65 -6.92 -4.76
N ASP A 45 2.73 -7.63 -5.06
CA ASP A 45 3.22 -8.74 -4.23
C ASP A 45 3.41 -8.31 -2.76
N MET A 46 3.96 -7.11 -2.51
CA MET A 46 4.10 -6.57 -1.16
C MET A 46 2.74 -6.34 -0.49
N GLN A 47 1.79 -5.74 -1.20
CA GLN A 47 0.43 -5.50 -0.71
C GLN A 47 -0.28 -6.82 -0.39
N PHE A 48 -0.27 -7.78 -1.30
CA PHE A 48 -0.91 -9.08 -1.11
C PHE A 48 -0.27 -9.87 0.02
N SER A 49 1.07 -9.86 0.14
CA SER A 49 1.81 -10.51 1.23
C SER A 49 1.36 -9.96 2.59
N GLY A 50 1.34 -8.64 2.77
CA GLY A 50 0.91 -8.01 4.01
C GLY A 50 -0.54 -8.34 4.38
N ALA A 51 -1.45 -8.23 3.42
CA ALA A 51 -2.87 -8.51 3.66
C ALA A 51 -3.13 -9.99 3.98
N ARG A 52 -2.50 -10.92 3.26
CA ARG A 52 -2.62 -12.37 3.52
C ARG A 52 -2.10 -12.74 4.90
N MET A 53 -0.97 -12.18 5.31
CA MET A 53 -0.40 -12.42 6.64
C MET A 53 -1.36 -11.97 7.75
N ALA A 54 -1.96 -10.79 7.62
CA ALA A 54 -2.92 -10.29 8.59
C ALA A 54 -4.17 -11.18 8.67
N ILE A 55 -4.76 -11.54 7.52
CA ILE A 55 -5.94 -12.43 7.47
C ILE A 55 -5.61 -13.77 8.14
N GLU A 56 -4.46 -14.36 7.84
CA GLU A 56 -4.06 -15.64 8.43
C GLU A 56 -3.89 -15.56 9.94
N GLN A 57 -3.23 -14.51 10.46
CA GLN A 57 -3.04 -14.35 11.89
C GLN A 57 -4.35 -14.09 12.64
N ILE A 58 -5.24 -13.26 12.08
CA ILE A 58 -6.55 -13.00 12.63
C ILE A 58 -7.38 -14.30 12.66
N ASN A 59 -7.38 -15.06 11.59
CA ASN A 59 -8.08 -16.35 11.52
C ASN A 59 -7.50 -17.38 12.49
N ALA A 60 -6.17 -17.43 12.64
CA ALA A 60 -5.52 -18.29 13.63
C ALA A 60 -5.87 -17.93 15.08
N ALA A 61 -6.20 -16.66 15.34
CA ALA A 61 -6.68 -16.18 16.64
C ALA A 61 -8.17 -16.43 16.88
N GLY A 62 -8.93 -16.92 15.89
CA GLY A 62 -10.36 -17.23 16.00
C GLY A 62 -11.26 -16.35 15.17
N GLY A 63 -10.69 -15.54 14.26
CA GLY A 63 -11.43 -14.60 13.41
C GLY A 63 -11.88 -13.34 14.14
N VAL A 64 -12.75 -12.58 13.51
CA VAL A 64 -13.35 -11.33 14.03
C VAL A 64 -14.73 -11.65 14.59
N ASN A 65 -14.94 -11.46 15.88
CA ASN A 65 -16.19 -11.85 16.57
C ASN A 65 -16.60 -13.32 16.32
N GLY A 66 -15.61 -14.21 16.04
CA GLY A 66 -15.84 -15.63 15.74
C GLY A 66 -16.15 -15.94 14.27
N GLU A 67 -16.13 -14.95 13.39
CA GLU A 67 -16.25 -15.09 11.94
C GLU A 67 -14.87 -15.04 11.29
N MET A 68 -14.60 -15.96 10.34
CA MET A 68 -13.32 -16.00 9.62
C MET A 68 -13.29 -14.96 8.50
N LEU A 69 -12.10 -14.41 8.25
CA LEU A 69 -11.86 -13.55 7.09
C LEU A 69 -11.58 -14.40 5.85
N GLU A 70 -12.26 -14.10 4.73
CA GLU A 70 -12.02 -14.68 3.41
C GLU A 70 -11.38 -13.64 2.49
N ALA A 71 -10.22 -13.94 1.94
CA ALA A 71 -9.57 -13.08 0.95
C ALA A 71 -10.16 -13.26 -0.45
N VAL A 72 -10.61 -12.16 -1.07
CA VAL A 72 -11.05 -12.10 -2.46
C VAL A 72 -10.05 -11.25 -3.24
N GLU A 73 -9.12 -11.91 -3.91
CA GLU A 73 -8.03 -11.23 -4.61
C GLU A 73 -8.40 -10.87 -6.04
N VAL A 74 -8.10 -9.64 -6.46
CA VAL A 74 -8.38 -9.15 -7.81
C VAL A 74 -7.21 -8.34 -8.36
N ASP A 75 -6.94 -8.52 -9.65
CA ASP A 75 -5.87 -7.85 -10.40
C ASP A 75 -6.40 -6.61 -11.12
N ASP A 76 -5.91 -5.43 -10.75
CA ASP A 76 -6.21 -4.19 -11.46
C ASP A 76 -5.08 -3.76 -12.42
N ALA A 77 -3.94 -4.48 -12.42
CA ALA A 77 -2.74 -4.20 -13.22
C ALA A 77 -2.26 -2.73 -13.15
N CYS A 78 -2.65 -1.97 -12.12
CA CYS A 78 -2.43 -0.52 -12.02
C CYS A 78 -3.08 0.27 -13.20
N ASP A 79 -4.13 -0.30 -13.80
CA ASP A 79 -4.90 0.30 -14.90
C ASP A 79 -6.27 0.81 -14.39
N PRO A 80 -6.59 2.10 -14.55
CA PRO A 80 -7.83 2.68 -14.01
C PRO A 80 -9.12 2.05 -14.59
N LYS A 81 -9.09 1.55 -15.83
CA LYS A 81 -10.27 0.89 -16.43
C LYS A 81 -10.45 -0.51 -15.87
N GLN A 82 -9.34 -1.23 -15.65
CA GLN A 82 -9.37 -2.53 -15.00
C GLN A 82 -9.80 -2.40 -13.54
N ALA A 83 -9.35 -1.35 -12.84
CA ALA A 83 -9.77 -1.05 -11.47
C ALA A 83 -11.30 -0.90 -11.35
N VAL A 84 -11.94 -0.18 -12.27
CA VAL A 84 -13.41 -0.10 -12.36
C VAL A 84 -14.06 -1.47 -12.56
N THR A 85 -13.46 -2.30 -13.42
CA THR A 85 -13.98 -3.65 -13.69
C THR A 85 -13.91 -4.55 -12.46
N VAL A 86 -12.76 -4.54 -11.75
CA VAL A 86 -12.58 -5.39 -10.56
C VAL A 86 -13.36 -4.85 -9.36
N ALA A 87 -13.55 -3.53 -9.23
CA ALA A 87 -14.42 -2.95 -8.21
C ALA A 87 -15.86 -3.46 -8.36
N ASN A 88 -16.43 -3.39 -9.56
CA ASN A 88 -17.75 -3.95 -9.84
C ASN A 88 -17.82 -5.47 -9.59
N ARG A 89 -16.73 -6.20 -9.84
CA ARG A 89 -16.66 -7.63 -9.51
C ARG A 89 -16.76 -7.84 -8.00
N LEU A 90 -16.02 -7.11 -7.18
CA LEU A 90 -16.06 -7.20 -5.71
C LEU A 90 -17.48 -6.87 -5.17
N VAL A 91 -18.13 -5.83 -5.72
CA VAL A 91 -19.56 -5.53 -5.43
C VAL A 91 -20.44 -6.75 -5.69
N ASN A 92 -20.35 -7.36 -6.87
CA ASN A 92 -21.16 -8.52 -7.25
C ASN A 92 -20.88 -9.77 -6.40
N GLU A 93 -19.67 -9.90 -5.86
CA GLU A 93 -19.28 -11.00 -4.94
C GLU A 93 -19.71 -10.73 -3.49
N GLY A 94 -20.32 -9.57 -3.22
CA GLY A 94 -20.84 -9.20 -1.91
C GLY A 94 -19.74 -8.82 -0.92
N VAL A 95 -18.58 -8.36 -1.41
CA VAL A 95 -17.51 -7.81 -0.59
C VAL A 95 -17.95 -6.48 0.01
N ARG A 96 -17.69 -6.28 1.30
CA ARG A 96 -18.03 -5.04 2.01
C ARG A 96 -16.80 -4.26 2.50
N PHE A 97 -15.63 -4.88 2.50
CA PHE A 97 -14.37 -4.32 2.94
C PHE A 97 -13.28 -4.58 1.91
N VAL A 98 -12.54 -3.55 1.52
CA VAL A 98 -11.48 -3.65 0.51
C VAL A 98 -10.17 -3.10 1.07
N VAL A 99 -9.10 -3.87 0.91
CA VAL A 99 -7.71 -3.42 1.07
C VAL A 99 -7.15 -3.16 -0.32
N GLY A 100 -6.92 -1.93 -0.64
CA GLY A 100 -6.49 -1.50 -1.99
C GLY A 100 -7.15 -0.17 -2.38
N HIS A 101 -6.99 0.27 -3.60
CA HIS A 101 -6.03 -0.23 -4.58
C HIS A 101 -4.61 0.28 -4.26
N LEU A 102 -3.60 -0.18 -4.99
CA LEU A 102 -2.23 0.27 -4.78
C LEU A 102 -1.96 1.60 -5.48
N CYS A 103 -2.22 1.69 -6.77
CA CYS A 103 -1.93 2.86 -7.58
C CYS A 103 -3.02 3.93 -7.43
N SER A 104 -2.66 5.20 -7.24
CA SER A 104 -3.64 6.29 -7.08
C SER A 104 -4.58 6.41 -8.28
N SER A 105 -4.08 6.17 -9.50
CA SER A 105 -4.88 6.15 -10.75
C SER A 105 -5.93 5.04 -10.79
N SER A 106 -5.71 3.92 -10.07
CA SER A 106 -6.68 2.82 -9.91
C SER A 106 -7.63 3.09 -8.75
N THR A 107 -7.10 3.58 -7.62
CA THR A 107 -7.84 3.85 -6.40
C THR A 107 -8.95 4.87 -6.63
N GLN A 108 -8.65 5.95 -7.34
CA GLN A 108 -9.60 7.04 -7.49
C GLN A 108 -10.91 6.60 -8.17
N PRO A 109 -10.94 5.98 -9.36
CA PRO A 109 -12.19 5.55 -9.97
C PRO A 109 -12.84 4.35 -9.26
N ALA A 110 -12.06 3.50 -8.60
CA ALA A 110 -12.62 2.39 -7.83
C ALA A 110 -13.33 2.88 -6.57
N SER A 111 -12.79 3.89 -5.89
CA SER A 111 -13.40 4.45 -4.68
C SER A 111 -14.73 5.14 -4.93
N ASP A 112 -15.00 5.66 -6.15
CA ASP A 112 -16.33 6.16 -6.52
C ASP A 112 -17.37 5.04 -6.43
N ILE A 113 -17.03 3.86 -6.95
CA ILE A 113 -17.90 2.68 -6.93
C ILE A 113 -18.09 2.18 -5.50
N TYR A 114 -17.01 2.11 -4.72
CA TYR A 114 -17.09 1.60 -3.34
C TYR A 114 -17.92 2.52 -2.44
N GLU A 115 -17.77 3.84 -2.58
CA GLU A 115 -18.59 4.80 -1.84
C GLU A 115 -20.08 4.66 -2.20
N ASP A 116 -20.40 4.60 -3.49
CA ASP A 116 -21.79 4.47 -3.99
C ASP A 116 -22.47 3.16 -3.56
N GLU A 117 -21.69 2.08 -3.41
CA GLU A 117 -22.18 0.73 -3.05
C GLU A 117 -22.04 0.43 -1.54
N GLY A 118 -21.60 1.39 -0.74
CA GLY A 118 -21.45 1.23 0.70
C GLY A 118 -20.36 0.23 1.10
N ILE A 119 -19.22 0.24 0.43
CA ILE A 119 -18.05 -0.60 0.70
C ILE A 119 -16.94 0.23 1.30
N LEU A 120 -16.47 -0.14 2.49
CA LEU A 120 -15.33 0.51 3.13
C LEU A 120 -14.03 0.07 2.47
N MET A 121 -13.23 1.05 2.06
CA MET A 121 -11.93 0.84 1.43
C MET A 121 -10.80 1.44 2.29
N VAL A 122 -9.71 0.67 2.47
CA VAL A 122 -8.46 1.14 3.07
C VAL A 122 -7.32 0.94 2.08
N THR A 123 -6.80 2.02 1.50
CA THR A 123 -5.63 1.89 0.63
C THR A 123 -4.33 1.88 1.43
N PRO A 124 -3.46 0.89 1.21
CA PRO A 124 -2.17 0.81 1.91
C PRO A 124 -1.04 1.58 1.20
N ALA A 125 -1.29 2.14 0.03
CA ALA A 125 -0.22 2.62 -0.85
C ALA A 125 -0.56 3.88 -1.64
N SER A 126 -1.82 4.19 -1.91
CA SER A 126 -2.20 5.37 -2.69
C SER A 126 -2.03 6.66 -1.88
N THR A 127 -1.17 7.55 -2.35
CA THR A 127 -0.73 8.77 -1.65
C THR A 127 -1.36 10.06 -2.17
N SER A 128 -2.03 10.02 -3.35
CA SER A 128 -2.66 11.22 -3.92
C SER A 128 -3.71 11.81 -2.98
N PRO A 129 -3.64 13.12 -2.64
CA PRO A 129 -4.64 13.81 -1.83
C PRO A 129 -6.05 13.78 -2.44
N ASP A 130 -6.15 13.81 -3.77
CA ASP A 130 -7.43 13.84 -4.50
C ASP A 130 -8.37 12.67 -4.14
N ILE A 131 -7.81 11.56 -3.64
CA ILE A 131 -8.58 10.36 -3.29
C ILE A 131 -9.52 10.65 -2.11
N THR A 132 -9.06 11.36 -1.08
CA THR A 132 -9.80 11.63 0.17
C THR A 132 -10.40 13.03 0.22
N GLU A 133 -9.96 13.98 -0.63
CA GLU A 133 -10.49 15.34 -0.68
C GLU A 133 -11.93 15.44 -1.23
N ARG A 134 -12.47 14.35 -1.76
CA ARG A 134 -13.83 14.27 -2.30
C ARG A 134 -14.92 14.16 -1.22
N GLY A 135 -14.53 13.98 0.06
CA GLY A 135 -15.44 13.93 1.19
C GLY A 135 -16.20 12.61 1.33
N TYR A 136 -15.61 11.51 0.89
CA TYR A 136 -16.17 10.17 1.02
C TYR A 136 -16.11 9.67 2.47
N GLU A 137 -17.16 8.95 2.87
CA GLU A 137 -17.27 8.43 4.24
C GLU A 137 -16.54 7.09 4.42
N LEU A 138 -16.36 6.33 3.34
CA LEU A 138 -15.89 4.96 3.38
C LEU A 138 -14.45 4.76 2.86
N VAL A 139 -13.73 5.86 2.59
CA VAL A 139 -12.36 5.84 2.05
C VAL A 139 -11.34 6.20 3.13
N PHE A 140 -10.36 5.31 3.33
CA PHE A 140 -9.28 5.45 4.31
C PHE A 140 -7.93 5.07 3.70
N ARG A 141 -6.84 5.43 4.40
CA ARG A 141 -5.48 5.00 4.01
C ARG A 141 -4.60 4.66 5.20
N THR A 142 -3.62 3.79 4.99
CA THR A 142 -2.56 3.46 5.95
C THR A 142 -1.18 3.90 5.47
N ILE A 143 -1.14 4.93 4.64
CA ILE A 143 0.07 5.56 4.09
C ILE A 143 -0.09 7.09 4.17
N GLY A 144 1.01 7.83 4.18
CA GLY A 144 0.99 9.29 4.14
C GLY A 144 0.62 9.84 2.76
N LEU A 145 0.39 11.14 2.72
CA LEU A 145 0.00 11.88 1.52
C LEU A 145 1.22 12.39 0.73
N ASP A 146 1.08 12.56 -0.58
CA ASP A 146 2.04 13.28 -1.43
C ASP A 146 2.29 14.70 -0.92
N SER A 147 1.26 15.34 -0.33
CA SER A 147 1.38 16.67 0.28
C SER A 147 2.23 16.69 1.57
N VAL A 148 2.55 15.54 2.14
CA VAL A 148 3.52 15.37 3.24
C VAL A 148 4.88 14.94 2.69
N GLN A 149 4.89 13.98 1.78
CA GLN A 149 6.12 13.41 1.21
C GLN A 149 6.86 14.39 0.30
N GLY A 150 6.14 15.13 -0.55
CA GLY A 150 6.74 16.12 -1.45
C GLY A 150 7.57 17.18 -0.72
N PRO A 151 7.06 17.81 0.36
CA PRO A 151 7.85 18.68 1.21
C PRO A 151 9.09 18.03 1.84
N VAL A 152 9.04 16.77 2.22
CA VAL A 152 10.23 16.05 2.73
C VAL A 152 11.31 15.98 1.65
N ALA A 153 10.96 15.56 0.44
CA ALA A 153 11.89 15.50 -0.68
C ALA A 153 12.37 16.88 -1.11
N GLY A 154 11.46 17.85 -1.30
CA GLY A 154 11.79 19.19 -1.76
C GLY A 154 12.68 19.96 -0.79
N ASN A 155 12.40 19.90 0.52
CA ASN A 155 13.22 20.54 1.56
C ASN A 155 14.58 19.87 1.66
N TYR A 156 14.65 18.54 1.52
CA TYR A 156 15.94 17.85 1.51
C TYR A 156 16.79 18.31 0.32
N ILE A 157 16.25 18.33 -0.91
CA ILE A 157 16.96 18.82 -2.10
C ILE A 157 17.39 20.28 -1.87
N ALA A 158 16.52 21.15 -1.39
CA ALA A 158 16.83 22.56 -1.14
C ALA A 158 17.98 22.72 -0.12
N SER A 159 18.06 21.87 0.90
CA SER A 159 19.12 21.92 1.91
C SER A 159 20.52 21.64 1.36
N LEU A 160 20.59 20.96 0.22
CA LEU A 160 21.84 20.63 -0.47
C LEU A 160 22.34 21.79 -1.37
N ASN A 161 21.57 22.88 -1.48
CA ASN A 161 21.87 24.05 -2.30
C ASN A 161 22.20 23.70 -3.76
N PRO A 162 21.29 23.00 -4.47
CA PRO A 162 21.51 22.62 -5.86
C PRO A 162 21.64 23.88 -6.75
N GLU A 163 22.44 23.79 -7.80
CA GLU A 163 22.57 24.88 -8.78
C GLU A 163 21.40 24.86 -9.75
N ARG A 164 20.97 23.66 -10.22
CA ARG A 164 19.92 23.48 -11.22
C ARG A 164 19.18 22.16 -11.01
N VAL A 165 17.90 22.24 -10.73
CA VAL A 165 17.03 21.09 -10.52
C VAL A 165 16.17 20.81 -11.74
N ALA A 166 16.09 19.55 -12.16
CA ALA A 166 15.04 19.07 -13.04
C ALA A 166 14.04 18.20 -12.28
N ILE A 167 12.78 18.23 -12.70
CA ILE A 167 11.73 17.34 -12.22
C ILE A 167 11.15 16.63 -13.43
N VAL A 168 11.09 15.30 -13.34
CA VAL A 168 10.54 14.41 -14.36
C VAL A 168 9.40 13.61 -13.74
N HIS A 169 8.32 13.34 -14.47
CA HIS A 169 7.22 12.52 -13.98
C HIS A 169 6.63 11.63 -15.09
N ASP A 170 5.96 10.56 -14.71
CA ASP A 170 5.38 9.55 -15.61
C ASP A 170 4.00 9.91 -16.19
N LYS A 171 3.49 11.11 -15.90
CA LYS A 171 2.14 11.60 -16.25
C LYS A 171 0.98 10.77 -15.65
N GLN A 172 1.27 9.86 -14.72
CA GLN A 172 0.25 9.21 -13.93
C GLN A 172 -0.19 10.11 -12.77
N GLN A 173 -1.37 9.89 -12.23
CA GLN A 173 -1.90 10.71 -11.13
C GLN A 173 -0.91 10.80 -9.95
N TYR A 174 -0.35 9.68 -9.54
CA TYR A 174 0.66 9.63 -8.49
C TYR A 174 1.94 10.38 -8.86
N GLY A 175 2.58 9.99 -9.97
CA GLY A 175 3.88 10.54 -10.34
C GLY A 175 3.85 12.02 -10.64
N GLU A 176 2.81 12.52 -11.31
CA GLU A 176 2.63 13.96 -11.56
C GLU A 176 2.27 14.72 -10.27
N GLY A 177 1.45 14.10 -9.40
CA GLY A 177 1.04 14.69 -8.12
C GLY A 177 2.23 14.93 -7.20
N ILE A 178 3.03 13.89 -6.93
CA ILE A 178 4.21 14.01 -6.07
C ILE A 178 5.29 14.94 -6.70
N ALA A 179 5.51 14.88 -8.01
CA ALA A 179 6.42 15.78 -8.71
C ALA A 179 5.99 17.24 -8.57
N THR A 180 4.69 17.51 -8.63
CA THR A 180 4.12 18.84 -8.42
C THR A 180 4.35 19.32 -6.99
N ALA A 181 4.12 18.47 -5.99
CA ALA A 181 4.36 18.82 -4.59
C ALA A 181 5.83 19.16 -4.31
N VAL A 182 6.77 18.40 -4.90
CA VAL A 182 8.21 18.69 -4.80
C VAL A 182 8.56 20.01 -5.51
N ARG A 183 8.03 20.25 -6.71
CA ARG A 183 8.26 21.50 -7.46
C ARG A 183 7.81 22.72 -6.65
N ASP A 184 6.62 22.64 -6.07
CA ASP A 184 6.05 23.76 -5.33
C ASP A 184 6.84 24.03 -4.06
N THR A 185 7.29 22.97 -3.36
CA THR A 185 8.17 23.09 -2.19
C THR A 185 9.52 23.73 -2.56
N LEU A 186 10.15 23.30 -3.65
CA LEU A 186 11.41 23.90 -4.12
C LEU A 186 11.23 25.38 -4.46
N LYS A 187 10.13 25.73 -5.13
CA LYS A 187 9.79 27.11 -5.45
C LYS A 187 9.63 27.96 -4.19
N ASP A 188 8.95 27.45 -3.16
CA ASP A 188 8.76 28.14 -1.88
C ASP A 188 10.08 28.31 -1.14
N ALA A 189 11.02 27.37 -1.30
CA ALA A 189 12.39 27.45 -0.79
C ALA A 189 13.31 28.37 -1.63
N GLY A 190 12.82 28.93 -2.73
CA GLY A 190 13.59 29.80 -3.62
C GLY A 190 14.55 29.07 -4.56
N VAL A 191 14.38 27.77 -4.75
CA VAL A 191 15.16 26.94 -5.69
C VAL A 191 14.50 26.97 -7.07
N GLU A 192 15.27 27.29 -8.11
CA GLU A 192 14.78 27.29 -9.48
C GLU A 192 14.70 25.86 -10.04
N VAL A 193 13.53 25.49 -10.55
CA VAL A 193 13.33 24.26 -11.32
C VAL A 193 13.54 24.58 -12.80
N ALA A 194 14.70 24.19 -13.34
CA ALA A 194 15.12 24.47 -14.71
C ALA A 194 14.33 23.67 -15.76
N LEU A 195 13.80 22.51 -15.37
CA LEU A 195 13.01 21.63 -16.24
C LEU A 195 11.91 20.92 -15.44
N PHE A 196 10.67 20.95 -15.96
CA PHE A 196 9.57 20.13 -15.51
C PHE A 196 9.01 19.36 -16.70
N GLU A 197 9.28 18.05 -16.78
CA GLU A 197 9.06 17.26 -17.99
C GLU A 197 8.29 15.96 -17.68
N GLY A 198 7.26 15.67 -18.48
CA GLY A 198 6.50 14.42 -18.39
C GLY A 198 6.96 13.39 -19.43
N ILE A 199 7.31 12.19 -19.00
CA ILE A 199 7.54 11.02 -19.85
C ILE A 199 6.23 10.24 -20.07
N THR A 200 6.27 9.19 -20.88
CA THR A 200 5.16 8.25 -21.02
C THR A 200 5.49 6.97 -20.26
N ALA A 201 4.63 6.59 -19.31
CA ALA A 201 4.77 5.31 -18.60
C ALA A 201 4.82 4.16 -19.61
N GLY A 202 5.76 3.24 -19.42
CA GLY A 202 5.99 2.11 -20.33
C GLY A 202 7.03 2.35 -21.42
N ASP A 203 7.48 3.59 -21.65
CA ASP A 203 8.58 3.89 -22.57
C ASP A 203 9.89 3.21 -22.11
N LYS A 204 10.75 2.89 -23.07
CA LYS A 204 12.03 2.20 -22.81
C LYS A 204 13.25 3.03 -23.24
N ASP A 205 13.07 4.04 -24.06
CA ASP A 205 14.13 4.92 -24.54
C ASP A 205 13.92 6.34 -24.03
N PHE A 206 14.84 6.78 -23.20
CA PHE A 206 14.85 8.09 -22.56
C PHE A 206 16.03 8.96 -23.02
N SER A 207 16.69 8.59 -24.13
CA SER A 207 17.85 9.32 -24.67
C SER A 207 17.55 10.78 -24.94
N SER A 208 16.36 11.12 -25.45
CA SER A 208 15.91 12.48 -25.64
C SER A 208 15.77 13.26 -24.33
N LEU A 209 15.22 12.64 -23.28
CA LEU A 209 15.14 13.22 -21.95
C LEU A 209 16.54 13.47 -21.38
N VAL A 210 17.42 12.46 -21.42
CA VAL A 210 18.80 12.60 -20.94
C VAL A 210 19.55 13.70 -21.66
N THR A 211 19.33 13.86 -22.96
CA THR A 211 19.90 14.97 -23.75
C THR A 211 19.41 16.34 -23.25
N LYS A 212 18.10 16.48 -22.95
CA LYS A 212 17.53 17.71 -22.37
C LYS A 212 18.11 18.01 -20.99
N LEU A 213 18.23 16.99 -20.12
CA LEU A 213 18.84 17.14 -18.81
C LEU A 213 20.29 17.64 -18.89
N LYS A 214 21.09 17.06 -19.79
CA LYS A 214 22.47 17.52 -20.06
C LYS A 214 22.53 18.96 -20.59
N GLN A 215 21.65 19.31 -21.52
CA GLN A 215 21.57 20.68 -22.07
C GLN A 215 21.14 21.71 -21.02
N ALA A 216 20.29 21.29 -20.06
CA ALA A 216 19.88 22.12 -18.94
C ALA A 216 20.96 22.22 -17.84
N ASP A 217 22.04 21.44 -17.94
CA ASP A 217 23.15 21.42 -16.99
C ASP A 217 22.68 21.23 -15.55
N VAL A 218 21.82 20.21 -15.35
CA VAL A 218 21.21 19.93 -14.03
C VAL A 218 22.15 19.11 -13.17
N ASP A 219 22.20 19.44 -11.89
CA ASP A 219 22.93 18.71 -10.85
C ASP A 219 22.02 17.81 -10.00
N TYR A 220 20.69 18.07 -10.01
CA TYR A 220 19.69 17.25 -9.35
C TYR A 220 18.53 16.93 -10.28
N VAL A 221 18.04 15.68 -10.19
CA VAL A 221 16.85 15.21 -10.90
C VAL A 221 15.92 14.54 -9.91
N TYR A 222 14.73 15.13 -9.68
CA TYR A 222 13.65 14.43 -8.99
C TYR A 222 12.79 13.70 -10.03
N TYR A 223 12.44 12.44 -9.75
CA TYR A 223 11.54 11.65 -10.57
C TYR A 223 10.29 11.27 -9.79
N GLY A 224 9.11 11.63 -10.29
CA GLY A 224 7.81 11.19 -9.80
C GLY A 224 7.28 10.03 -10.64
N GLY A 225 7.10 8.86 -10.04
CA GLY A 225 6.63 7.66 -10.71
C GLY A 225 7.19 6.38 -10.10
N TYR A 226 7.29 5.33 -10.92
CA TYR A 226 7.68 4.00 -10.47
C TYR A 226 9.09 3.60 -10.98
N ASP A 227 9.63 2.56 -10.37
CA ASP A 227 11.00 2.06 -10.63
C ASP A 227 11.28 1.58 -12.07
N PRO A 228 10.34 1.05 -12.86
CA PRO A 228 10.67 0.58 -14.21
C PRO A 228 11.24 1.68 -15.11
N GLU A 229 10.65 2.86 -15.09
CA GLU A 229 11.12 4.00 -15.90
C GLU A 229 12.36 4.64 -15.28
N LEU A 230 12.37 4.88 -13.95
CA LEU A 230 13.53 5.47 -13.30
C LEU A 230 14.79 4.60 -13.47
N GLY A 231 14.68 3.30 -13.34
CA GLY A 231 15.82 2.41 -13.55
C GLY A 231 16.42 2.50 -14.94
N LEU A 232 15.58 2.65 -15.98
CA LEU A 232 16.04 2.88 -17.35
C LEU A 232 16.63 4.27 -17.52
N ILE A 233 16.05 5.31 -16.91
CA ILE A 233 16.57 6.67 -16.95
C ILE A 233 17.95 6.72 -16.29
N LEU A 234 18.12 6.16 -15.09
CA LEU A 234 19.40 6.09 -14.38
C LEU A 234 20.48 5.45 -15.25
N ARG A 235 20.19 4.28 -15.84
CA ARG A 235 21.13 3.58 -16.70
C ARG A 235 21.54 4.41 -17.91
N GLN A 236 20.56 5.03 -18.60
CA GLN A 236 20.83 5.84 -19.79
C GLN A 236 21.53 7.16 -19.44
N ALA A 237 21.21 7.76 -18.28
CA ALA A 237 21.87 8.94 -17.76
C ALA A 237 23.36 8.67 -17.47
N ARG A 238 23.68 7.57 -16.79
CA ARG A 238 25.07 7.19 -16.52
C ARG A 238 25.84 6.84 -17.80
N GLN A 239 25.21 6.14 -18.76
CA GLN A 239 25.81 5.86 -20.07
C GLN A 239 26.11 7.12 -20.88
N ALA A 240 25.30 8.15 -20.70
CA ALA A 240 25.51 9.46 -21.32
C ALA A 240 26.43 10.39 -20.50
N GLU A 241 27.04 9.89 -19.43
CA GLU A 241 27.90 10.67 -18.52
C GLU A 241 27.19 11.93 -17.96
N LEU A 242 25.91 11.79 -17.57
CA LEU A 242 25.20 12.82 -16.81
C LEU A 242 25.56 12.65 -15.32
N ASP A 243 26.29 13.62 -14.79
CA ASP A 243 26.69 13.67 -13.40
C ASP A 243 25.65 14.45 -12.57
N ALA A 244 24.50 13.84 -12.35
CA ALA A 244 23.43 14.40 -11.53
C ALA A 244 23.03 13.42 -10.43
N VAL A 245 22.62 13.95 -9.28
CA VAL A 245 21.99 13.18 -8.20
C VAL A 245 20.53 12.95 -8.54
N PHE A 246 20.08 11.71 -8.42
CA PHE A 246 18.68 11.37 -8.65
C PHE A 246 17.97 11.12 -7.32
N MET A 247 16.71 11.56 -7.24
CA MET A 247 15.83 11.30 -6.12
C MET A 247 14.44 10.90 -6.62
N GLY A 248 13.77 10.01 -5.90
CA GLY A 248 12.39 9.62 -6.19
C GLY A 248 11.60 9.28 -4.92
N PRO A 249 10.29 9.03 -5.07
CA PRO A 249 9.39 8.66 -3.99
C PRO A 249 9.42 7.16 -3.70
N GLU A 250 8.52 6.67 -2.82
CA GLU A 250 8.41 5.25 -2.44
C GLU A 250 8.13 4.32 -3.62
N GLY A 251 7.49 4.83 -4.68
CA GLY A 251 7.27 4.10 -5.93
C GLY A 251 8.54 3.69 -6.69
N VAL A 252 9.73 4.12 -6.25
CA VAL A 252 11.01 3.65 -6.78
C VAL A 252 11.83 2.87 -5.75
N GLY A 253 11.31 2.73 -4.54
CA GLY A 253 12.02 2.19 -3.38
C GLY A 253 11.92 0.67 -3.21
N ASN A 254 12.24 -0.11 -4.23
CA ASN A 254 12.33 -1.56 -4.11
C ASN A 254 13.58 -2.12 -4.84
N LYS A 255 13.94 -3.36 -4.53
CA LYS A 255 15.15 -4.02 -5.08
C LYS A 255 15.11 -4.23 -6.60
N ASN A 256 13.94 -4.12 -7.24
CA ASN A 256 13.84 -4.24 -8.69
C ASN A 256 14.57 -3.09 -9.42
N ILE A 257 14.71 -1.91 -8.78
CA ILE A 257 15.50 -0.81 -9.32
C ILE A 257 16.94 -1.24 -9.62
N ASN A 258 17.56 -2.10 -8.76
CA ASN A 258 18.90 -2.65 -8.97
C ASN A 258 18.94 -3.61 -10.15
N THR A 259 17.88 -4.38 -10.38
CA THR A 259 17.78 -5.29 -11.53
C THR A 259 17.76 -4.51 -12.84
N ILE A 260 17.13 -3.34 -12.87
CA ILE A 260 16.97 -2.51 -14.08
C ILE A 260 18.17 -1.59 -14.28
N ALA A 261 18.56 -0.87 -13.22
CA ALA A 261 19.61 0.15 -13.28
C ALA A 261 21.03 -0.42 -13.12
N GLY A 262 21.16 -1.58 -12.43
CA GLY A 262 22.48 -2.10 -12.05
C GLY A 262 23.22 -1.11 -11.14
N ASP A 263 24.52 -0.92 -11.37
CA ASP A 263 25.37 -0.01 -10.60
C ASP A 263 24.92 1.45 -10.69
N ALA A 264 24.07 1.81 -11.67
CA ALA A 264 23.53 3.16 -11.78
C ALA A 264 22.51 3.51 -10.67
N ALA A 265 22.06 2.53 -9.89
CA ALA A 265 21.22 2.76 -8.72
C ALA A 265 22.00 3.25 -7.48
N GLU A 266 23.32 3.15 -7.48
CA GLU A 266 24.17 3.64 -6.38
C GLU A 266 23.98 5.13 -6.16
N GLY A 267 23.70 5.53 -4.92
CA GLY A 267 23.48 6.93 -4.55
C GLY A 267 22.12 7.52 -4.94
N LEU A 268 21.17 6.67 -5.40
CA LEU A 268 19.79 7.11 -5.58
C LEU A 268 19.19 7.49 -4.23
N LEU A 269 18.62 8.68 -4.12
CA LEU A 269 17.89 9.12 -2.95
C LEU A 269 16.41 8.72 -3.08
N VAL A 270 15.83 8.22 -2.00
CA VAL A 270 14.42 7.77 -2.01
C VAL A 270 13.71 8.21 -0.74
N THR A 271 12.54 8.83 -0.87
CA THR A 271 11.65 9.02 0.29
C THR A 271 10.80 7.77 0.50
N LEU A 272 10.87 7.21 1.70
CA LEU A 272 10.16 5.99 2.08
C LEU A 272 9.45 6.17 3.42
N PRO A 273 8.43 5.35 3.72
CA PRO A 273 7.99 5.16 5.10
C PRO A 273 9.18 4.77 6.01
N PRO A 274 9.08 5.04 7.31
CA PRO A 274 10.07 4.54 8.27
C PRO A 274 10.23 3.02 8.15
N ALA A 275 11.41 2.52 8.50
CA ALA A 275 11.69 1.08 8.48
C ALA A 275 10.91 0.37 9.62
N PHE A 276 9.61 0.19 9.43
CA PHE A 276 8.71 -0.44 10.41
C PHE A 276 9.15 -1.86 10.78
N ASP A 277 9.75 -2.58 9.84
CA ASP A 277 10.34 -3.91 10.04
C ASP A 277 11.51 -3.92 11.03
N LYS A 278 12.12 -2.78 11.33
CA LYS A 278 13.22 -2.65 12.30
C LYS A 278 12.74 -2.31 13.71
N LYS A 279 11.48 -1.97 13.91
CA LYS A 279 10.94 -1.68 15.23
C LYS A 279 10.96 -2.93 16.12
N ALA A 280 11.30 -2.75 17.39
CA ALA A 280 11.41 -3.87 18.34
C ALA A 280 10.08 -4.60 18.52
N GLU A 281 8.97 -3.85 18.56
CA GLU A 281 7.61 -4.38 18.68
C GLU A 281 7.17 -5.24 17.51
N ASN A 282 7.79 -5.10 16.34
CA ASN A 282 7.42 -5.82 15.12
C ASN A 282 8.23 -7.10 14.88
N GLN A 283 9.21 -7.43 15.73
CA GLN A 283 10.14 -8.53 15.46
C GLN A 283 9.48 -9.91 15.38
N GLU A 284 8.40 -10.16 16.12
CA GLU A 284 7.63 -11.40 16.02
C GLU A 284 6.88 -11.47 14.68
N LEU A 285 6.28 -10.37 14.24
CA LEU A 285 5.62 -10.26 12.95
C LEU A 285 6.63 -10.42 11.80
N VAL A 286 7.77 -9.73 11.90
CA VAL A 286 8.87 -9.86 10.92
C VAL A 286 9.32 -11.30 10.80
N LYS A 287 9.49 -11.99 11.94
CA LYS A 287 9.83 -13.41 11.95
C LYS A 287 8.76 -14.27 11.26
N ALA A 288 7.48 -13.99 11.46
CA ALA A 288 6.41 -14.74 10.81
C ALA A 288 6.46 -14.63 9.29
N PHE A 289 6.78 -13.46 8.72
CA PHE A 289 7.04 -13.28 7.29
C PHE A 289 8.26 -14.08 6.83
N GLN A 290 9.38 -13.98 7.55
CA GLN A 290 10.63 -14.67 7.22
C GLN A 290 10.48 -16.20 7.26
N ASP A 291 9.72 -16.75 8.21
CA ASP A 291 9.42 -18.17 8.30
C ASP A 291 8.66 -18.69 7.07
N LYS A 292 7.98 -17.81 6.34
CA LYS A 292 7.33 -18.09 5.04
C LYS A 292 8.21 -17.78 3.82
N GLY A 293 9.41 -17.26 4.04
CA GLY A 293 10.31 -16.82 2.96
C GLY A 293 9.91 -15.48 2.34
N GLU A 294 9.10 -14.68 3.05
CA GLU A 294 8.66 -13.36 2.61
C GLU A 294 9.49 -12.24 3.25
N ASP A 295 9.62 -11.11 2.56
CA ASP A 295 10.40 -9.94 3.02
C ASP A 295 9.46 -8.79 3.43
N PRO A 296 9.32 -8.49 4.73
CA PRO A 296 8.44 -7.41 5.19
C PRO A 296 9.06 -6.01 5.09
N SER A 297 10.27 -5.85 4.55
CA SER A 297 10.98 -4.57 4.48
C SER A 297 10.51 -3.63 3.36
N GLY A 298 9.62 -4.10 2.49
CA GLY A 298 9.04 -3.31 1.41
C GLY A 298 8.07 -2.24 1.93
N PRO A 299 7.92 -1.11 1.21
CA PRO A 299 7.14 0.03 1.69
C PRO A 299 5.66 -0.27 1.94
N PHE A 300 5.08 -1.28 1.27
CA PHE A 300 3.65 -1.55 1.31
C PHE A 300 3.26 -2.84 2.04
N VAL A 301 4.20 -3.58 2.63
CA VAL A 301 3.90 -4.84 3.33
C VAL A 301 3.18 -4.56 4.66
N LEU A 302 3.81 -3.78 5.55
CA LEU A 302 3.25 -3.54 6.87
C LEU A 302 2.09 -2.52 6.86
N THR A 303 2.04 -1.61 5.87
CA THR A 303 0.86 -0.76 5.66
C THR A 303 -0.34 -1.58 5.22
N SER A 304 -0.15 -2.60 4.37
CA SER A 304 -1.23 -3.49 3.93
C SER A 304 -1.68 -4.44 5.05
N TYR A 305 -0.75 -4.99 5.83
CA TYR A 305 -1.08 -5.72 7.04
C TYR A 305 -1.97 -4.88 7.97
N THR A 306 -1.55 -3.63 8.21
CA THR A 306 -2.29 -2.68 9.05
C THR A 306 -3.68 -2.39 8.51
N ALA A 307 -3.86 -2.28 7.19
CA ALA A 307 -5.18 -2.04 6.60
C ALA A 307 -6.19 -3.15 6.95
N VAL A 308 -5.78 -4.41 6.87
CA VAL A 308 -6.62 -5.54 7.30
C VAL A 308 -6.87 -5.51 8.81
N GLN A 309 -5.83 -5.25 9.62
CA GLN A 309 -5.95 -5.16 11.07
C GLN A 309 -6.97 -4.09 11.48
N LEU A 310 -6.92 -2.91 10.87
CA LEU A 310 -7.84 -1.81 11.15
C LEU A 310 -9.29 -2.15 10.79
N ILE A 311 -9.52 -2.82 9.66
CA ILE A 311 -10.86 -3.31 9.31
C ILE A 311 -11.35 -4.30 10.37
N ALA A 312 -10.53 -5.26 10.77
CA ALA A 312 -10.87 -6.27 11.76
C ALA A 312 -11.18 -5.64 13.14
N GLU A 313 -10.28 -4.80 13.65
CA GLU A 313 -10.48 -4.10 14.92
C GLU A 313 -11.67 -3.12 14.87
N GLY A 314 -11.89 -2.48 13.72
CA GLY A 314 -13.03 -1.63 13.49
C GLY A 314 -14.36 -2.38 13.59
N ILE A 315 -14.44 -3.58 13.02
CA ILE A 315 -15.61 -4.46 13.12
C ILE A 315 -15.81 -4.92 14.59
N GLU A 316 -14.73 -5.33 15.26
CA GLU A 316 -14.81 -5.77 16.67
C GLU A 316 -15.29 -4.65 17.60
N GLN A 317 -14.72 -3.44 17.45
CA GLN A 317 -15.07 -2.31 18.31
C GLN A 317 -16.44 -1.71 17.99
N ALA A 318 -16.88 -1.77 16.74
CA ALA A 318 -18.23 -1.38 16.34
C ALA A 318 -19.30 -2.42 16.73
N ASP A 319 -18.91 -3.66 17.01
CA ASP A 319 -19.79 -4.83 17.14
C ASP A 319 -20.76 -4.93 15.93
N SER A 320 -20.24 -4.61 14.73
CA SER A 320 -21.02 -4.48 13.49
C SER A 320 -20.14 -4.77 12.27
N THR A 321 -20.72 -5.42 11.25
CA THR A 321 -20.14 -5.56 9.91
C THR A 321 -20.70 -4.54 8.93
N ASP A 322 -21.44 -3.53 9.40
CA ASP A 322 -21.87 -2.41 8.55
C ASP A 322 -20.69 -1.47 8.29
N PRO A 323 -20.31 -1.20 7.00
CA PRO A 323 -19.17 -0.35 6.69
C PRO A 323 -19.25 1.05 7.26
N PHE A 324 -20.44 1.63 7.41
CA PHE A 324 -20.61 2.96 7.99
C PHE A 324 -20.35 2.97 9.50
N ASP A 325 -20.77 1.93 10.22
CA ASP A 325 -20.47 1.78 11.67
C ASP A 325 -18.96 1.60 11.88
N VAL A 326 -18.33 0.77 11.02
CA VAL A 326 -16.87 0.56 11.04
C VAL A 326 -16.14 1.85 10.71
N ALA A 327 -16.56 2.59 9.68
CA ALA A 327 -15.97 3.87 9.31
C ALA A 327 -16.06 4.92 10.43
N ALA A 328 -17.21 5.00 11.11
CA ALA A 328 -17.39 5.88 12.27
C ALA A 328 -16.45 5.49 13.43
N THR A 329 -16.26 4.18 13.64
CA THR A 329 -15.35 3.63 14.66
C THR A 329 -13.89 3.95 14.32
N LEU A 330 -13.47 3.79 13.05
CA LEU A 330 -12.12 4.14 12.61
C LEU A 330 -11.81 5.62 12.82
N ARG A 331 -12.77 6.54 12.58
CA ARG A 331 -12.56 7.99 12.78
C ARG A 331 -12.52 8.40 14.23
N SER A 332 -13.22 7.69 15.11
CA SER A 332 -13.37 8.12 16.52
C SER A 332 -12.34 7.50 17.46
N ASN A 333 -11.61 6.47 17.04
CA ASN A 333 -10.71 5.72 17.88
C ASN A 333 -9.24 5.85 17.44
N SER A 334 -8.35 5.35 18.30
CA SER A 334 -6.92 5.26 18.08
C SER A 334 -6.52 3.78 18.10
N PHE A 335 -5.69 3.36 17.16
CA PHE A 335 -5.32 1.95 16.94
C PHE A 335 -3.81 1.78 17.04
N ASN A 336 -3.37 0.75 17.78
CA ASN A 336 -1.96 0.39 17.86
C ASN A 336 -1.62 -0.65 16.80
N THR A 337 -0.76 -0.29 15.88
CA THR A 337 -0.48 -1.09 14.69
C THR A 337 1.03 -1.23 14.44
N PRO A 338 1.47 -2.14 13.57
CA PRO A 338 2.88 -2.26 13.19
C PRO A 338 3.49 -0.98 12.61
N ILE A 339 2.69 -0.13 11.98
CA ILE A 339 3.18 1.16 11.47
C ILE A 339 3.21 2.27 12.54
N GLY A 340 2.68 2.00 13.72
CA GLY A 340 2.55 2.92 14.85
C GLY A 340 1.10 3.14 15.22
N THR A 341 0.83 4.19 15.98
CA THR A 341 -0.54 4.58 16.34
C THR A 341 -1.22 5.22 15.14
N VAL A 342 -2.36 4.65 14.72
CA VAL A 342 -3.20 5.18 13.65
C VAL A 342 -4.41 5.90 14.22
N GLU A 343 -4.59 7.14 13.82
CA GLU A 343 -5.76 7.95 14.02
C GLU A 343 -6.13 8.63 12.70
N TYR A 344 -7.42 8.73 12.42
CA TYR A 344 -7.92 9.33 11.18
C TYR A 344 -8.48 10.74 11.41
N ASP A 345 -8.29 11.58 10.40
CA ASP A 345 -9.03 12.84 10.28
C ASP A 345 -10.42 12.61 9.66
N ASP A 346 -11.17 13.70 9.45
CA ASP A 346 -12.52 13.64 8.89
C ASP A 346 -12.56 13.13 7.44
N LYS A 347 -11.43 13.21 6.72
CA LYS A 347 -11.31 12.76 5.33
C LYS A 347 -10.97 11.28 5.19
N GLY A 348 -10.52 10.63 6.29
CA GLY A 348 -9.98 9.25 6.27
C GLY A 348 -8.47 9.19 6.02
N ASP A 349 -7.78 10.32 6.14
CA ASP A 349 -6.32 10.39 6.12
C ASP A 349 -5.75 10.17 7.51
N MET A 350 -4.55 9.58 7.58
CA MET A 350 -3.84 9.47 8.85
C MET A 350 -3.46 10.85 9.36
N LYS A 351 -3.79 11.18 10.62
CA LYS A 351 -3.41 12.46 11.26
C LYS A 351 -1.91 12.67 11.33
N SER A 352 -1.13 11.59 11.35
CA SER A 352 0.33 11.63 11.43
C SER A 352 0.91 10.50 10.60
N PHE A 353 1.82 10.85 9.72
CA PHE A 353 2.66 9.91 8.98
C PHE A 353 3.98 10.57 8.64
N GLU A 354 5.06 9.84 8.77
CA GLU A 354 6.40 10.34 8.48
C GLU A 354 6.99 9.66 7.25
N PHE A 355 7.73 10.43 6.46
CA PHE A 355 8.60 9.90 5.42
C PHE A 355 10.05 10.22 5.78
N VAL A 356 10.96 9.32 5.43
CA VAL A 356 12.39 9.41 5.69
C VAL A 356 13.13 9.35 4.37
N VAL A 357 14.15 10.17 4.19
CA VAL A 357 15.04 10.10 3.03
C VAL A 357 16.08 9.01 3.28
N TYR A 358 16.23 8.12 2.31
CA TYR A 358 17.23 7.06 2.29
C TYR A 358 18.15 7.22 1.08
N GLU A 359 19.42 6.88 1.25
CA GLU A 359 20.34 6.60 0.16
C GLU A 359 20.26 5.12 -0.19
N TRP A 360 20.06 4.83 -1.47
CA TRP A 360 19.92 3.49 -2.02
C TRP A 360 21.26 3.00 -2.56
N HIS A 361 21.59 1.74 -2.31
CA HIS A 361 22.86 1.14 -2.70
C HIS A 361 22.68 0.08 -3.79
N SER A 362 23.74 -0.15 -4.57
CA SER A 362 23.74 -1.09 -5.68
C SER A 362 23.55 -2.55 -5.25
N ASP A 363 23.75 -2.87 -3.97
CA ASP A 363 23.44 -4.18 -3.38
C ASP A 363 21.97 -4.35 -2.94
N GLY A 364 21.16 -3.31 -3.14
CA GLY A 364 19.74 -3.26 -2.75
C GLY A 364 19.51 -2.93 -1.26
N SER A 365 20.57 -2.58 -0.53
CA SER A 365 20.43 -2.01 0.81
C SER A 365 20.10 -0.52 0.75
N LYS A 366 19.63 0.04 1.87
CA LYS A 366 19.35 1.46 2.01
C LYS A 366 19.78 1.96 3.38
N THR A 367 20.30 3.18 3.43
CA THR A 367 20.70 3.85 4.68
C THR A 367 19.94 5.17 4.82
N PRO A 368 19.36 5.48 6.01
CA PRO A 368 18.73 6.78 6.21
C PRO A 368 19.80 7.88 6.12
N VAL A 369 19.47 8.97 5.44
CA VAL A 369 20.31 10.18 5.39
C VAL A 369 19.79 11.19 6.42
N ASN A 370 20.72 11.81 7.14
CA ASN A 370 20.43 12.74 8.23
C ASN A 370 20.42 14.20 7.73
#